data_430f123d48c88874b1fca69c18dd917d
#
_entry.id   430f123d48c88874b1fca69c18dd917d
#
_cell.length_a   1.000
_cell.length_b   1.000
_cell.length_c   1.000
_cell.angle_alpha   90.00
_cell.angle_beta   90.00
_cell.angle_gamma   90.00
#
_symmetry.space_group_name_H-M   'P 1'
#
loop_
_entity.id
_entity.type
_entity.pdbx_description
1 polymer ?
#
loop_
_entity_poly.entity_id
_entity_poly.type
_entity_poly.pdbx_seq_one_letter_code
_entity_poly.pdbx_strand_id
1 'polypeptide(L)'
;MKILLTAINAKYIHSNLAVYSLKAYAKDPGVEIAEYTINQTVDSILGSLYERRPDILCFSCYIWNLDYVESLAREFAKICPETEIWLGGPEVSYDAGEVLRRLPKVRGVMKGEGEATFAGLCRAYRKGEDKGPEAVMARERELSGLQGITYRTMEGEIRENPWREPLDLSEIPFVYEEMELPAHKILYYESSRGCPFACSYCLSSIDKKLRFRDLDRVKKELQFFIDREVPQVKFVDRTFNCSHSHALAVWKYIMEHDRGKTNFHFEIAADLLNEEELALISRMRPGLIQLEIGVQTVNPDTIREIRRKMDLEKVERAVERIRKGRNIHQHLDLIAGLPMEDLESFRRSFDRVYRMKPDQLQLGFLKVLKGSYMKEMEQEYELQHTERPPYEVLSTRWLSYAAILLLKGVEDMVENYYNSRQFSHILEALSARYDSPFRMFEELWEYYRGRGLDQVQHKRSARYEILLEFAAGKLPEEKEYFRELLTFDYYLRENAKTRPEFAGDYPVDKDMLHAFYEWEARTGTYLPDYRGYDKNQIRRMTHLEYFRWSNQYVLFDYFVKNPLNHEARICKIDMCCLEGEEHEFS
;
A
#
# COMPACT_ATOMS: atom_id res chain seq x y z
N MET A 1 -20.10 28.18 16.37
CA MET A 1 -18.74 28.09 15.79
C MET A 1 -18.57 26.76 15.07
N LYS A 2 -18.12 26.79 13.84
CA LYS A 2 -17.88 25.63 12.95
C LYS A 2 -16.40 25.37 12.78
N ILE A 3 -15.94 24.18 13.14
CA ILE A 3 -14.55 23.73 12.98
C ILE A 3 -14.52 22.68 11.87
N LEU A 4 -13.74 22.90 10.84
CA LEU A 4 -13.60 21.98 9.71
C LEU A 4 -12.25 21.27 9.76
N LEU A 5 -12.26 19.97 10.02
CA LEU A 5 -11.10 19.08 9.84
C LEU A 5 -11.02 18.67 8.39
N THR A 6 -9.91 18.98 7.73
CA THR A 6 -9.71 18.72 6.31
C THR A 6 -8.56 17.75 6.07
N ALA A 7 -8.84 16.68 5.34
CA ALA A 7 -7.86 15.71 4.90
C ALA A 7 -7.81 15.66 3.37
N ILE A 8 -6.58 15.65 2.80
CA ILE A 8 -6.35 15.43 1.37
C ILE A 8 -5.58 14.12 1.25
N ASN A 9 -6.28 13.07 0.82
CA ASN A 9 -5.77 11.71 0.76
C ASN A 9 -4.97 11.47 -0.53
N ALA A 10 -4.00 10.55 -0.49
CA ALA A 10 -3.17 10.20 -1.65
C ALA A 10 -3.98 9.53 -2.79
N LYS A 11 -5.02 8.76 -2.46
CA LYS A 11 -5.94 8.13 -3.42
C LYS A 11 -7.35 8.09 -2.83
N TYR A 12 -8.36 7.94 -3.70
CA TYR A 12 -9.77 7.85 -3.29
C TYR A 12 -10.04 6.68 -2.33
N ILE A 13 -9.37 5.56 -2.53
CA ILE A 13 -9.59 4.34 -1.73
C ILE A 13 -9.11 4.45 -0.27
N HIS A 14 -8.35 5.49 0.08
CA HIS A 14 -7.87 5.68 1.46
C HIS A 14 -8.88 6.49 2.28
N SER A 15 -9.13 6.05 3.50
CA SER A 15 -9.77 6.83 4.56
C SER A 15 -8.71 7.55 5.40
N ASN A 16 -9.10 8.53 6.20
CA ASN A 16 -8.15 9.27 7.04
C ASN A 16 -8.45 9.07 8.53
N LEU A 17 -7.83 8.04 9.11
CA LEU A 17 -8.01 7.71 10.53
C LEU A 17 -7.71 8.89 11.46
N ALA A 18 -6.72 9.74 11.13
CA ALA A 18 -6.33 10.84 12.00
C ALA A 18 -7.46 11.84 12.23
N VAL A 19 -8.13 12.34 11.17
CA VAL A 19 -9.23 13.30 11.34
C VAL A 19 -10.46 12.67 12.02
N TYR A 20 -10.68 11.36 11.82
CA TYR A 20 -11.73 10.63 12.54
C TYR A 20 -11.42 10.55 14.04
N SER A 21 -10.18 10.20 14.41
CA SER A 21 -9.73 10.14 15.81
C SER A 21 -9.82 11.50 16.50
N LEU A 22 -9.38 12.57 15.84
CA LEU A 22 -9.48 13.94 16.37
C LEU A 22 -10.92 14.31 16.68
N LYS A 23 -11.85 14.08 15.75
CA LYS A 23 -13.27 14.37 15.93
C LYS A 23 -13.87 13.53 17.06
N ALA A 24 -13.65 12.24 17.06
CA ALA A 24 -14.19 11.32 18.06
C ALA A 24 -13.68 11.63 19.47
N TYR A 25 -12.39 11.99 19.61
CA TYR A 25 -11.79 12.33 20.90
C TYR A 25 -12.27 13.70 21.41
N ALA A 26 -12.40 14.70 20.54
CA ALA A 26 -12.82 16.04 20.92
C ALA A 26 -14.28 16.11 21.43
N LYS A 27 -15.15 15.23 20.93
CA LYS A 27 -16.60 15.18 21.27
C LYS A 27 -17.30 16.53 21.13
N ASP A 28 -16.85 17.35 20.16
CA ASP A 28 -17.43 18.69 19.91
C ASP A 28 -18.39 18.60 18.71
N PRO A 29 -19.69 18.95 18.89
CA PRO A 29 -20.69 18.81 17.85
C PRO A 29 -20.50 19.78 16.66
N GLY A 30 -19.69 20.83 16.83
CA GLY A 30 -19.36 21.78 15.75
C GLY A 30 -18.20 21.36 14.89
N VAL A 31 -17.64 20.16 15.13
CA VAL A 31 -16.55 19.61 14.31
C VAL A 31 -17.10 18.81 13.14
N GLU A 32 -16.84 19.29 11.94
CA GLU A 32 -17.11 18.59 10.68
C GLU A 32 -15.83 18.07 10.04
N ILE A 33 -15.95 17.05 9.19
CA ILE A 33 -14.84 16.50 8.40
C ILE A 33 -15.12 16.73 6.91
N ALA A 34 -14.06 17.12 6.17
CA ALA A 34 -14.04 17.14 4.73
C ALA A 34 -12.84 16.34 4.21
N GLU A 35 -13.10 15.36 3.38
CA GLU A 35 -12.05 14.55 2.74
C GLU A 35 -12.00 14.81 1.24
N TYR A 36 -10.80 15.02 0.74
CA TYR A 36 -10.45 15.22 -0.65
C TYR A 36 -9.33 14.26 -1.06
N THR A 37 -8.90 14.34 -2.31
CA THR A 37 -7.74 13.59 -2.80
C THR A 37 -6.82 14.50 -3.63
N ILE A 38 -5.55 14.13 -3.74
CA ILE A 38 -4.57 14.85 -4.59
C ILE A 38 -4.93 14.80 -6.10
N ASN A 39 -5.92 13.98 -6.49
CA ASN A 39 -6.43 13.93 -7.87
C ASN A 39 -7.41 15.07 -8.17
N GLN A 40 -7.90 15.78 -7.15
CA GLN A 40 -8.74 16.96 -7.31
C GLN A 40 -7.86 18.21 -7.45
N THR A 41 -8.30 19.17 -8.24
CA THR A 41 -7.55 20.43 -8.39
C THR A 41 -7.65 21.28 -7.12
N VAL A 42 -6.63 22.09 -6.86
CA VAL A 42 -6.63 23.05 -5.75
C VAL A 42 -7.86 23.97 -5.80
N ASP A 43 -8.24 24.45 -6.99
CA ASP A 43 -9.40 25.32 -7.19
C ASP A 43 -10.72 24.64 -6.79
N SER A 44 -10.90 23.36 -7.14
CA SER A 44 -12.09 22.59 -6.76
C SER A 44 -12.19 22.42 -5.24
N ILE A 45 -11.06 22.11 -4.59
CA ILE A 45 -11.02 21.99 -3.12
C ILE A 45 -11.27 23.35 -2.46
N LEU A 46 -10.63 24.40 -2.98
CA LEU A 46 -10.79 25.78 -2.47
C LEU A 46 -12.25 26.22 -2.51
N GLY A 47 -12.94 25.99 -3.64
CA GLY A 47 -14.37 26.29 -3.78
C GLY A 47 -15.23 25.55 -2.75
N SER A 48 -14.99 24.24 -2.60
CA SER A 48 -15.71 23.42 -1.61
C SER A 48 -15.47 23.87 -0.16
N LEU A 49 -14.23 24.26 0.19
CA LEU A 49 -13.92 24.82 1.52
C LEU A 49 -14.62 26.15 1.76
N TYR A 50 -14.66 27.03 0.74
CA TYR A 50 -15.32 28.33 0.81
C TYR A 50 -16.83 28.19 1.06
N GLU A 51 -17.50 27.27 0.36
CA GLU A 51 -18.92 27.01 0.52
C GLU A 51 -19.28 26.53 1.94
N ARG A 52 -18.37 25.81 2.60
CA ARG A 52 -18.56 25.32 3.97
C ARG A 52 -18.47 26.39 5.04
N ARG A 53 -17.83 27.51 4.75
CA ARG A 53 -17.68 28.69 5.65
C ARG A 53 -17.26 28.30 7.07
N PRO A 54 -16.11 27.67 7.28
CA PRO A 54 -15.64 27.35 8.63
C PRO A 54 -15.17 28.61 9.37
N ASP A 55 -15.41 28.66 10.69
CA ASP A 55 -14.76 29.64 11.57
C ASP A 55 -13.30 29.25 11.81
N ILE A 56 -13.02 27.95 11.87
CA ILE A 56 -11.69 27.38 12.03
C ILE A 56 -11.50 26.27 10.98
N LEU A 57 -10.39 26.35 10.23
CA LEU A 57 -10.00 25.38 9.22
C LEU A 57 -8.73 24.66 9.65
N CYS A 58 -8.81 23.35 9.89
CA CYS A 58 -7.69 22.53 10.31
C CYS A 58 -7.30 21.56 9.20
N PHE A 59 -6.03 21.56 8.78
CA PHE A 59 -5.51 20.64 7.78
C PHE A 59 -4.66 19.53 8.39
N SER A 60 -4.86 18.31 7.90
CA SER A 60 -4.02 17.16 8.17
C SER A 60 -2.88 17.11 7.15
N CYS A 61 -1.62 17.30 7.62
CA CYS A 61 -0.44 17.48 6.79
C CYS A 61 0.42 16.21 6.76
N TYR A 62 0.52 15.64 5.57
CA TYR A 62 1.35 14.47 5.27
C TYR A 62 2.26 14.76 4.09
N ILE A 63 3.26 13.91 3.90
CA ILE A 63 4.25 14.04 2.83
C ILE A 63 3.65 14.10 1.41
N TRP A 64 2.48 13.51 1.19
CA TRP A 64 1.82 13.51 -0.13
C TRP A 64 0.92 14.72 -0.38
N ASN A 65 0.58 15.51 0.64
CA ASN A 65 -0.40 16.59 0.50
C ASN A 65 0.09 17.97 0.94
N LEU A 66 1.32 18.10 1.45
CA LEU A 66 1.79 19.38 2.01
C LEU A 66 1.73 20.53 1.00
N ASP A 67 2.12 20.31 -0.25
CA ASP A 67 2.07 21.35 -1.30
C ASP A 67 0.64 21.82 -1.56
N TYR A 68 -0.33 20.88 -1.54
CA TYR A 68 -1.77 21.21 -1.63
C TYR A 68 -2.23 22.04 -0.44
N VAL A 69 -1.86 21.62 0.77
CA VAL A 69 -2.24 22.31 2.01
C VAL A 69 -1.67 23.72 2.05
N GLU A 70 -0.39 23.89 1.70
CA GLU A 70 0.23 25.22 1.67
C GLU A 70 -0.42 26.16 0.64
N SER A 71 -0.73 25.64 -0.56
CA SER A 71 -1.44 26.40 -1.59
C SER A 71 -2.84 26.80 -1.10
N LEU A 72 -3.60 25.85 -0.58
CA LEU A 72 -4.95 26.10 -0.05
C LEU A 72 -4.93 27.08 1.11
N ALA A 73 -3.99 26.95 2.05
CA ALA A 73 -3.90 27.87 3.20
C ALA A 73 -3.61 29.32 2.75
N ARG A 74 -2.73 29.51 1.74
CA ARG A 74 -2.44 30.84 1.19
C ARG A 74 -3.65 31.44 0.47
N GLU A 75 -4.32 30.66 -0.39
CA GLU A 75 -5.43 31.14 -1.19
C GLU A 75 -6.70 31.33 -0.34
N PHE A 76 -6.97 30.39 0.58
CA PHE A 76 -8.15 30.47 1.46
C PHE A 76 -8.09 31.69 2.39
N ALA A 77 -6.91 32.01 2.93
CA ALA A 77 -6.73 33.19 3.77
C ALA A 77 -6.99 34.53 3.06
N LYS A 78 -6.94 34.58 1.72
CA LYS A 78 -7.28 35.79 0.93
C LYS A 78 -8.79 36.00 0.82
N ILE A 79 -9.54 34.89 0.68
CA ILE A 79 -11.00 34.92 0.44
C ILE A 79 -11.82 34.79 1.71
N CYS A 80 -11.21 34.25 2.78
CA CYS A 80 -11.82 34.09 4.11
C CYS A 80 -10.85 34.58 5.21
N PRO A 81 -10.54 35.87 5.29
CA PRO A 81 -9.51 36.40 6.20
C PRO A 81 -9.88 36.26 7.68
N GLU A 82 -11.17 36.08 8.01
CA GLU A 82 -11.67 35.87 9.37
C GLU A 82 -11.55 34.41 9.86
N THR A 83 -11.31 33.46 8.94
CA THR A 83 -11.13 32.04 9.30
C THR A 83 -9.74 31.81 9.84
N GLU A 84 -9.63 31.25 11.03
CA GLU A 84 -8.33 30.85 11.58
C GLU A 84 -7.89 29.50 11.03
N ILE A 85 -6.68 29.44 10.49
CA ILE A 85 -6.13 28.23 9.84
C ILE A 85 -5.13 27.56 10.78
N TRP A 86 -5.35 26.26 11.04
CA TRP A 86 -4.47 25.41 11.82
C TRP A 86 -3.96 24.24 11.00
N LEU A 87 -2.71 23.85 11.24
CA LEU A 87 -2.08 22.69 10.61
C LEU A 87 -1.77 21.64 11.66
N GLY A 88 -1.72 20.37 11.27
CA GLY A 88 -1.28 19.28 12.14
C GLY A 88 -0.82 18.08 11.32
N GLY A 89 -0.05 17.21 11.93
CA GLY A 89 0.48 16.02 11.29
C GLY A 89 2.01 15.99 11.19
N PRO A 90 2.59 14.89 10.70
CA PRO A 90 4.04 14.67 10.77
C PRO A 90 4.87 15.69 9.98
N GLU A 91 4.32 16.22 8.87
CA GLU A 91 5.08 17.12 7.98
C GLU A 91 5.29 18.54 8.55
N VAL A 92 4.55 18.91 9.56
CA VAL A 92 4.59 20.26 10.15
C VAL A 92 4.99 20.26 11.62
N SER A 93 5.14 19.06 12.24
CA SER A 93 5.37 18.94 13.67
C SER A 93 6.79 19.30 14.10
N TYR A 94 7.80 18.97 13.28
CA TYR A 94 9.21 19.08 13.67
C TYR A 94 9.84 20.43 13.33
N ASP A 95 9.27 21.19 12.39
CA ASP A 95 9.70 22.51 11.97
C ASP A 95 8.59 23.57 12.09
N ALA A 96 7.71 23.42 13.08
CA ALA A 96 6.49 24.21 13.23
C ALA A 96 6.72 25.74 13.19
N GLY A 97 7.82 26.23 13.78
CA GLY A 97 8.22 27.64 13.72
C GLY A 97 8.52 28.11 12.30
N GLU A 98 9.24 27.29 11.51
CA GLU A 98 9.55 27.58 10.09
C GLU A 98 8.29 27.57 9.23
N VAL A 99 7.39 26.62 9.47
CA VAL A 99 6.10 26.54 8.80
C VAL A 99 5.31 27.83 9.01
N LEU A 100 5.24 28.34 10.24
CA LEU A 100 4.53 29.59 10.54
C LEU A 100 5.21 30.82 9.93
N ARG A 101 6.56 30.86 9.83
CA ARG A 101 7.26 31.94 9.12
C ARG A 101 6.94 31.95 7.63
N ARG A 102 6.89 30.76 7.01
CA ARG A 102 6.59 30.57 5.59
C ARG A 102 5.10 30.82 5.25
N LEU A 103 4.20 30.60 6.22
CA LEU A 103 2.75 30.77 6.10
C LEU A 103 2.21 31.80 7.11
N PRO A 104 2.41 33.10 6.86
CA PRO A 104 2.11 34.14 7.86
C PRO A 104 0.62 34.27 8.23
N LYS A 105 -0.27 33.71 7.42
CA LYS A 105 -1.71 33.70 7.68
C LYS A 105 -2.20 32.46 8.44
N VAL A 106 -1.34 31.47 8.66
CA VAL A 106 -1.63 30.31 9.48
C VAL A 106 -1.49 30.72 10.95
N ARG A 107 -2.51 30.40 11.75
CA ARG A 107 -2.57 30.72 13.17
C ARG A 107 -1.64 29.84 14.00
N GLY A 108 -1.61 28.53 13.70
CA GLY A 108 -0.75 27.62 14.47
C GLY A 108 -0.65 26.22 13.89
N VAL A 109 0.24 25.46 14.53
CA VAL A 109 0.56 24.06 14.23
C VAL A 109 0.36 23.22 15.47
N MET A 110 -0.41 22.15 15.34
CA MET A 110 -0.54 21.08 16.35
C MET A 110 0.59 20.06 16.10
N LYS A 111 1.43 19.83 17.13
CA LYS A 111 2.61 18.97 17.07
C LYS A 111 2.33 17.61 17.71
N GLY A 112 2.90 16.55 17.15
CA GLY A 112 2.83 15.19 17.70
C GLY A 112 1.44 14.57 17.63
N GLU A 113 1.03 13.89 18.68
CA GLU A 113 -0.31 13.27 18.79
C GLU A 113 -1.39 14.35 18.92
N GLY A 114 -2.33 14.31 18.02
CA GLY A 114 -3.28 15.40 17.85
C GLY A 114 -4.51 15.36 18.73
N GLU A 115 -4.93 14.21 19.25
CA GLU A 115 -6.25 13.98 19.84
C GLU A 115 -6.52 14.91 21.03
N ALA A 116 -5.70 14.88 22.06
CA ALA A 116 -5.87 15.75 23.23
C ALA A 116 -5.52 17.22 22.95
N THR A 117 -4.59 17.48 22.03
CA THR A 117 -4.23 18.83 21.59
C THR A 117 -5.39 19.49 20.85
N PHE A 118 -6.02 18.79 19.89
CA PHE A 118 -7.18 19.27 19.17
C PHE A 118 -8.39 19.47 20.08
N ALA A 119 -8.65 18.55 21.00
CA ALA A 119 -9.71 18.72 21.99
C ALA A 119 -9.47 19.95 22.89
N GLY A 120 -8.22 20.22 23.25
CA GLY A 120 -7.82 21.44 23.96
C GLY A 120 -8.06 22.69 23.12
N LEU A 121 -7.72 22.64 21.83
CA LEU A 121 -7.98 23.71 20.88
C LEU A 121 -9.48 24.03 20.78
N CYS A 122 -10.32 23.02 20.59
CA CYS A 122 -11.78 23.19 20.55
C CYS A 122 -12.28 23.90 21.82
N ARG A 123 -11.83 23.48 23.01
CA ARG A 123 -12.20 24.11 24.28
C ARG A 123 -11.77 25.59 24.36
N ALA A 124 -10.55 25.90 23.93
CA ALA A 124 -10.06 27.29 23.91
C ALA A 124 -10.93 28.20 23.06
N TYR A 125 -11.32 27.71 21.89
CA TYR A 125 -12.17 28.47 20.99
C TYR A 125 -13.64 28.56 21.46
N ARG A 126 -14.19 27.53 22.12
CA ARG A 126 -15.55 27.60 22.70
C ARG A 126 -15.63 28.58 23.83
N LYS A 127 -14.64 28.67 24.71
CA LYS A 127 -14.58 29.69 25.76
C LYS A 127 -14.45 31.09 25.21
N GLY A 128 -13.88 31.28 24.05
CA GLY A 128 -13.73 32.56 23.35
C GLY A 128 -14.70 32.74 22.18
N GLU A 129 -15.88 32.10 22.19
CA GLU A 129 -16.85 32.15 21.09
C GLU A 129 -17.51 33.54 20.94
N ASP A 130 -17.64 34.27 22.04
CA ASP A 130 -18.03 35.69 21.99
C ASP A 130 -16.89 36.52 21.37
N LYS A 131 -17.25 37.40 20.43
CA LYS A 131 -16.26 38.21 19.67
C LYS A 131 -15.76 39.45 20.45
N GLY A 132 -16.00 39.52 21.75
CA GLY A 132 -15.56 40.64 22.60
C GLY A 132 -14.08 40.53 23.00
N PRO A 133 -13.43 41.63 23.41
CA PRO A 133 -12.04 41.64 23.82
C PRO A 133 -11.71 40.65 24.95
N GLU A 134 -12.65 40.48 25.91
CA GLU A 134 -12.47 39.52 27.03
C GLU A 134 -12.43 38.07 26.55
N ALA A 135 -13.29 37.71 25.59
CA ALA A 135 -13.31 36.38 25.00
C ALA A 135 -12.01 36.07 24.20
N VAL A 136 -11.51 37.06 23.46
CA VAL A 136 -10.23 36.95 22.76
C VAL A 136 -9.08 36.75 23.76
N MET A 137 -9.03 37.52 24.86
CA MET A 137 -8.03 37.37 25.92
C MET A 137 -8.15 36.01 26.63
N ALA A 138 -9.35 35.50 26.86
CA ALA A 138 -9.58 34.20 27.45
C ALA A 138 -9.04 33.09 26.53
N ARG A 139 -9.29 33.16 25.23
CA ARG A 139 -8.76 32.24 24.24
C ARG A 139 -7.21 32.28 24.21
N GLU A 140 -6.60 33.46 24.18
CA GLU A 140 -5.11 33.57 24.19
C GLU A 140 -4.51 32.94 25.45
N ARG A 141 -5.17 33.11 26.61
CA ARG A 141 -4.74 32.48 27.87
C ARG A 141 -4.79 30.95 27.77
N GLU A 142 -5.89 30.40 27.24
CA GLU A 142 -6.03 28.94 27.04
C GLU A 142 -4.96 28.42 26.06
N LEU A 143 -4.75 29.10 24.92
CA LEU A 143 -3.71 28.73 23.94
C LEU A 143 -2.31 28.79 24.55
N SER A 144 -2.04 29.77 25.41
CA SER A 144 -0.72 29.93 26.04
C SER A 144 -0.37 28.76 26.98
N GLY A 145 -1.36 28.09 27.54
CA GLY A 145 -1.19 26.91 28.40
C GLY A 145 -1.34 25.57 27.68
N LEU A 146 -1.76 25.58 26.41
CA LEU A 146 -2.03 24.35 25.66
C LEU A 146 -0.76 23.68 25.16
N GLN A 147 -0.43 22.51 25.68
CA GLN A 147 0.70 21.72 25.20
C GLN A 147 0.45 21.18 23.79
N GLY A 148 1.54 20.93 23.05
CA GLY A 148 1.50 20.34 21.73
C GLY A 148 1.17 21.33 20.61
N ILE A 149 1.29 22.65 20.83
CA ILE A 149 1.12 23.65 19.77
C ILE A 149 2.33 24.57 19.63
N THR A 150 2.50 25.09 18.43
CA THR A 150 3.28 26.30 18.11
C THR A 150 2.33 27.23 17.39
N TYR A 151 2.19 28.47 17.85
CA TYR A 151 1.17 29.36 17.33
C TYR A 151 1.63 30.83 17.28
N ARG A 152 0.96 31.63 16.47
CA ARG A 152 1.17 33.07 16.36
C ARG A 152 0.27 33.77 17.38
N THR A 153 0.85 34.59 18.26
CA THR A 153 0.10 35.41 19.22
C THR A 153 -0.65 36.54 18.51
N MET A 154 -1.50 37.24 19.24
CA MET A 154 -2.19 38.44 18.71
C MET A 154 -1.23 39.55 18.33
N GLU A 155 -0.08 39.64 18.98
CA GLU A 155 1.00 40.58 18.68
C GLU A 155 1.82 40.14 17.45
N GLY A 156 1.55 38.96 16.88
CA GLY A 156 2.21 38.43 15.70
C GLY A 156 3.46 37.61 16.02
N GLU A 157 3.82 37.44 17.28
CA GLU A 157 4.96 36.62 17.69
C GLU A 157 4.65 35.13 17.56
N ILE A 158 5.68 34.33 17.19
CA ILE A 158 5.59 32.87 17.17
C ILE A 158 5.98 32.33 18.55
N ARG A 159 5.04 31.68 19.21
CA ARG A 159 5.22 31.06 20.51
C ARG A 159 5.19 29.55 20.38
N GLU A 160 6.22 28.86 20.90
CA GLU A 160 6.30 27.43 20.97
C GLU A 160 5.97 26.93 22.38
N ASN A 161 4.89 26.17 22.50
CA ASN A 161 4.55 25.50 23.76
C ASN A 161 5.24 24.12 23.85
N PRO A 162 5.41 23.58 25.06
CA PRO A 162 5.99 22.24 25.25
C PRO A 162 5.23 21.16 24.46
N TRP A 163 5.94 20.11 24.07
CA TRP A 163 5.34 18.90 23.52
C TRP A 163 4.41 18.27 24.56
N ARG A 164 3.36 17.61 24.07
CA ARG A 164 2.45 16.85 24.92
C ARG A 164 3.00 15.45 25.15
N GLU A 165 2.79 14.95 26.38
CA GLU A 165 3.03 13.55 26.68
C GLU A 165 2.11 12.63 25.88
N PRO A 166 2.62 11.47 25.42
CA PRO A 166 1.84 10.50 24.67
C PRO A 166 0.62 9.98 25.44
N LEU A 167 -0.50 9.80 24.73
CA LEU A 167 -1.77 9.32 25.28
C LEU A 167 -1.76 7.80 25.55
N ASP A 168 -2.62 7.35 26.47
CA ASP A 168 -3.08 5.97 26.50
C ASP A 168 -4.03 5.73 25.33
N LEU A 169 -3.69 4.77 24.45
CA LEU A 169 -4.50 4.47 23.26
C LEU A 169 -5.91 3.98 23.60
N SER A 170 -6.08 3.42 24.80
CA SER A 170 -7.41 2.98 25.26
C SER A 170 -8.35 4.14 25.59
N GLU A 171 -7.85 5.37 25.70
CA GLU A 171 -8.70 6.57 25.86
C GLU A 171 -9.29 7.05 24.54
N ILE A 172 -8.70 6.67 23.40
CA ILE A 172 -9.18 7.08 22.08
C ILE A 172 -10.44 6.28 21.72
N PRO A 173 -11.57 6.93 21.41
CA PRO A 173 -12.80 6.23 21.02
C PRO A 173 -12.61 5.41 19.75
N PHE A 174 -13.42 4.35 19.58
CA PHE A 174 -13.49 3.62 18.32
C PHE A 174 -14.27 4.46 17.28
N VAL A 175 -13.56 4.95 16.28
CA VAL A 175 -14.06 6.00 15.38
C VAL A 175 -15.20 5.54 14.46
N TYR A 176 -15.27 4.22 14.18
CA TYR A 176 -16.23 3.67 13.21
C TYR A 176 -17.58 3.30 13.80
N GLU A 177 -17.75 3.36 15.12
CA GLU A 177 -18.99 2.97 15.79
C GLU A 177 -20.14 3.92 15.48
N GLU A 178 -19.83 5.22 15.43
CA GLU A 178 -20.82 6.31 15.29
C GLU A 178 -20.85 6.94 13.89
N MET A 179 -20.09 6.38 12.92
CA MET A 179 -20.03 6.92 11.57
C MET A 179 -20.54 5.94 10.52
N GLU A 180 -21.11 6.46 9.44
CA GLU A 180 -21.36 5.66 8.25
C GLU A 180 -20.03 5.24 7.63
N LEU A 181 -19.85 3.92 7.42
CA LEU A 181 -18.62 3.41 6.84
C LEU A 181 -18.47 3.86 5.38
N PRO A 182 -17.34 4.47 5.01
CA PRO A 182 -17.15 4.93 3.65
C PRO A 182 -17.07 3.73 2.69
N ALA A 183 -17.99 3.71 1.72
CA ALA A 183 -18.04 2.67 0.69
C ALA A 183 -16.76 2.66 -0.16
N HIS A 184 -16.27 1.47 -0.51
CA HIS A 184 -15.11 1.28 -1.39
C HIS A 184 -13.78 1.88 -0.88
N LYS A 185 -13.66 2.09 0.44
CA LYS A 185 -12.41 2.54 1.05
C LYS A 185 -11.77 1.46 1.91
N ILE A 186 -10.44 1.53 1.99
CA ILE A 186 -9.65 0.79 2.99
C ILE A 186 -9.89 1.50 4.33
N LEU A 187 -10.27 0.75 5.35
CA LEU A 187 -10.38 1.27 6.71
C LEU A 187 -9.07 1.05 7.46
N TYR A 188 -8.63 2.08 8.15
CA TYR A 188 -7.40 2.02 8.94
C TYR A 188 -7.72 1.78 10.40
N TYR A 189 -6.93 0.92 11.04
CA TYR A 189 -7.09 0.58 12.44
C TYR A 189 -5.74 0.64 13.17
N GLU A 190 -5.74 1.07 14.42
CA GLU A 190 -4.55 1.19 15.24
C GLU A 190 -4.74 0.41 16.54
N SER A 191 -3.95 -0.66 16.74
CA SER A 191 -3.94 -1.44 17.98
C SER A 191 -2.73 -1.13 18.85
N SER A 192 -1.67 -0.55 18.26
CA SER A 192 -0.49 -0.09 18.97
C SER A 192 0.11 1.16 18.33
N ARG A 193 0.79 1.99 19.12
CA ARG A 193 1.50 3.19 18.67
C ARG A 193 2.92 3.22 19.25
N GLY A 194 3.87 3.76 18.44
CA GLY A 194 5.29 3.71 18.73
C GLY A 194 5.98 2.53 18.05
N CYS A 195 7.30 2.51 18.07
CA CYS A 195 8.11 1.44 17.50
C CYS A 195 9.36 1.20 18.37
N PRO A 196 9.69 -0.06 18.73
CA PRO A 196 10.86 -0.34 19.58
C PRO A 196 12.19 -0.23 18.82
N PHE A 197 12.14 -0.13 17.49
CA PHE A 197 13.33 -0.05 16.64
C PHE A 197 13.81 1.39 16.44
N ALA A 198 15.07 1.53 16.01
CA ALA A 198 15.75 2.83 15.89
C ALA A 198 16.21 3.11 14.46
N CYS A 199 15.46 2.64 13.45
CA CYS A 199 15.83 2.82 12.05
C CYS A 199 16.00 4.30 11.70
N SER A 200 17.17 4.68 11.16
CA SER A 200 17.60 6.07 10.99
C SER A 200 16.76 6.86 9.98
N TYR A 201 16.13 6.19 9.02
CA TYR A 201 15.29 6.79 7.98
C TYR A 201 13.81 6.94 8.39
N CYS A 202 13.40 6.37 9.53
CA CYS A 202 11.99 6.24 9.89
C CYS A 202 11.60 7.21 11.02
N LEU A 203 10.54 7.98 10.83
CA LEU A 203 9.98 8.87 11.86
C LEU A 203 9.40 8.10 13.06
N SER A 204 8.93 6.89 12.86
CA SER A 204 8.39 6.06 13.95
C SER A 204 9.47 5.64 14.98
N SER A 205 10.75 5.77 14.62
CA SER A 205 11.87 5.54 15.54
C SER A 205 12.05 6.65 16.59
N ILE A 206 11.36 7.78 16.43
CA ILE A 206 11.40 8.92 17.37
C ILE A 206 10.59 8.59 18.63
N ASP A 207 9.38 8.04 18.47
CA ASP A 207 8.55 7.56 19.58
C ASP A 207 8.87 6.09 19.87
N LYS A 208 9.81 5.88 20.81
CA LYS A 208 10.23 4.54 21.24
C LYS A 208 9.30 3.93 22.30
N LYS A 209 8.35 4.69 22.84
CA LYS A 209 7.42 4.23 23.85
C LYS A 209 6.28 3.46 23.19
N LEU A 210 6.47 2.14 23.09
CA LEU A 210 5.43 1.26 22.56
C LEU A 210 4.25 1.20 23.53
N ARG A 211 3.06 1.47 23.03
CA ARG A 211 1.78 1.47 23.77
C ARG A 211 0.77 0.64 23.02
N PHE A 212 0.04 -0.19 23.74
CA PHE A 212 -1.01 -1.04 23.18
C PHE A 212 -2.38 -0.56 23.64
N ARG A 213 -3.34 -0.68 22.75
CA ARG A 213 -4.75 -0.55 23.08
C ARG A 213 -5.19 -1.78 23.88
N ASP A 214 -6.11 -1.61 24.82
CA ASP A 214 -6.65 -2.71 25.62
C ASP A 214 -7.14 -3.85 24.71
N LEU A 215 -6.71 -5.08 25.00
CA LEU A 215 -6.92 -6.22 24.10
C LEU A 215 -8.41 -6.62 23.98
N ASP A 216 -9.20 -6.46 25.04
CA ASP A 216 -10.62 -6.77 24.98
C ASP A 216 -11.39 -5.74 24.15
N ARG A 217 -10.93 -4.48 24.15
CA ARG A 217 -11.42 -3.46 23.22
C ARG A 217 -11.02 -3.79 21.80
N VAL A 218 -9.76 -4.14 21.55
CA VAL A 218 -9.28 -4.55 20.22
C VAL A 218 -10.16 -5.66 19.65
N LYS A 219 -10.45 -6.69 20.42
CA LYS A 219 -11.33 -7.80 19.99
C LYS A 219 -12.75 -7.33 19.62
N LYS A 220 -13.35 -6.47 20.43
CA LYS A 220 -14.69 -5.91 20.14
C LYS A 220 -14.70 -5.07 18.84
N GLU A 221 -13.66 -4.28 18.66
CA GLU A 221 -13.50 -3.41 17.48
C GLU A 221 -13.22 -4.24 16.21
N LEU A 222 -12.46 -5.33 16.31
CA LEU A 222 -12.27 -6.29 15.23
C LEU A 222 -13.57 -7.02 14.87
N GLN A 223 -14.38 -7.41 15.89
CA GLN A 223 -15.68 -8.00 15.66
C GLN A 223 -16.60 -7.09 14.87
N PHE A 224 -16.55 -5.79 15.14
CA PHE A 224 -17.32 -4.78 14.37
C PHE A 224 -16.98 -4.83 12.87
N PHE A 225 -15.70 -4.92 12.49
CA PHE A 225 -15.30 -5.01 11.09
C PHE A 225 -15.73 -6.34 10.45
N ILE A 226 -15.57 -7.44 11.19
CA ILE A 226 -15.96 -8.79 10.74
C ILE A 226 -17.48 -8.88 10.54
N ASP A 227 -18.28 -8.36 11.47
CA ASP A 227 -19.74 -8.39 11.42
C ASP A 227 -20.31 -7.58 10.25
N ARG A 228 -19.61 -6.50 9.87
CA ARG A 228 -19.97 -5.64 8.74
C ARG A 228 -19.33 -6.06 7.42
N GLU A 229 -18.63 -7.18 7.41
CA GLU A 229 -17.96 -7.73 6.22
C GLU A 229 -17.10 -6.66 5.52
N VAL A 230 -16.39 -5.82 6.29
CA VAL A 230 -15.51 -4.78 5.75
C VAL A 230 -14.48 -5.43 4.84
N PRO A 231 -14.38 -5.03 3.55
CA PRO A 231 -13.51 -5.73 2.61
C PRO A 231 -12.05 -5.75 3.02
N GLN A 232 -11.52 -4.60 3.52
CA GLN A 232 -10.12 -4.50 3.93
C GLN A 232 -9.95 -3.56 5.13
N VAL A 233 -9.22 -4.05 6.14
CA VAL A 233 -8.76 -3.29 7.29
C VAL A 233 -7.23 -3.29 7.30
N LYS A 234 -6.60 -2.12 7.17
CA LYS A 234 -5.15 -1.98 7.27
C LYS A 234 -4.77 -1.48 8.67
N PHE A 235 -3.96 -2.27 9.38
CA PHE A 235 -3.35 -1.84 10.62
C PHE A 235 -2.28 -0.79 10.33
N VAL A 236 -2.24 0.28 11.13
CA VAL A 236 -1.21 1.32 11.05
C VAL A 236 -0.11 1.15 12.08
N ASP A 237 -0.16 0.06 12.82
CA ASP A 237 0.89 -0.41 13.75
C ASP A 237 2.22 -0.60 12.99
N ARG A 238 3.30 0.02 13.47
CA ARG A 238 4.57 0.10 12.72
C ARG A 238 5.38 -1.18 12.68
N THR A 239 5.22 -2.05 13.66
CA THR A 239 5.75 -3.41 13.68
C THR A 239 4.79 -4.22 14.53
N PHE A 240 3.75 -4.70 13.91
CA PHE A 240 2.61 -5.32 14.59
C PHE A 240 3.03 -6.48 15.52
N ASN A 241 3.96 -7.32 15.05
CA ASN A 241 4.43 -8.50 15.79
C ASN A 241 5.60 -8.24 16.75
N CYS A 242 5.87 -6.99 17.13
CA CYS A 242 6.89 -6.68 18.13
C CYS A 242 6.52 -7.17 19.55
N SER A 243 5.25 -7.50 19.79
CA SER A 243 4.75 -8.22 20.96
C SER A 243 4.06 -9.50 20.53
N HIS A 244 4.70 -10.66 20.76
CA HIS A 244 4.16 -11.97 20.38
C HIS A 244 2.80 -12.25 21.00
N SER A 245 2.61 -11.92 22.28
CA SER A 245 1.33 -12.15 22.97
C SER A 245 0.19 -11.32 22.37
N HIS A 246 0.45 -10.08 21.98
CA HIS A 246 -0.53 -9.22 21.31
C HIS A 246 -0.86 -9.74 19.89
N ALA A 247 0.17 -10.04 19.10
CA ALA A 247 0.00 -10.53 17.74
C ALA A 247 -0.78 -11.86 17.70
N LEU A 248 -0.38 -12.82 18.54
CA LEU A 248 -1.08 -14.11 18.66
C LEU A 248 -2.55 -13.94 19.06
N ALA A 249 -2.82 -13.08 20.06
CA ALA A 249 -4.19 -12.87 20.53
C ALA A 249 -5.09 -12.25 19.43
N VAL A 250 -4.57 -11.28 18.67
CA VAL A 250 -5.29 -10.65 17.56
C VAL A 250 -5.48 -11.63 16.41
N TRP A 251 -4.42 -12.29 15.95
CA TRP A 251 -4.49 -13.25 14.83
C TRP A 251 -5.39 -14.45 15.13
N LYS A 252 -5.32 -14.97 16.36
CA LYS A 252 -6.21 -16.05 16.80
C LYS A 252 -7.66 -15.60 16.77
N TYR A 253 -7.94 -14.39 17.30
CA TYR A 253 -9.30 -13.85 17.33
C TYR A 253 -9.89 -13.68 15.93
N ILE A 254 -9.17 -13.07 14.99
CA ILE A 254 -9.66 -12.87 13.62
C ILE A 254 -9.84 -14.21 12.89
N MET A 255 -8.97 -15.19 13.14
CA MET A 255 -9.11 -16.53 12.54
C MET A 255 -10.34 -17.27 13.07
N GLU A 256 -10.60 -17.21 14.38
CA GLU A 256 -11.73 -17.90 15.02
C GLU A 256 -13.09 -17.26 14.69
N HIS A 257 -13.13 -15.97 14.36
CA HIS A 257 -14.36 -15.24 14.09
C HIS A 257 -14.55 -14.87 12.62
N ASP A 258 -13.65 -15.31 11.74
CA ASP A 258 -13.69 -15.01 10.31
C ASP A 258 -15.00 -15.42 9.64
N ARG A 259 -15.55 -14.53 8.81
CA ARG A 259 -16.75 -14.78 7.98
C ARG A 259 -16.43 -14.91 6.49
N GLY A 260 -15.17 -15.07 6.14
CA GLY A 260 -14.74 -15.31 4.76
C GLY A 260 -14.67 -14.06 3.86
N LYS A 261 -14.83 -12.85 4.41
CA LYS A 261 -14.86 -11.59 3.62
C LYS A 261 -13.73 -10.64 3.95
N THR A 262 -13.53 -10.30 5.22
CA THR A 262 -12.58 -9.28 5.63
C THR A 262 -11.13 -9.74 5.44
N ASN A 263 -10.32 -8.88 4.85
CA ASN A 263 -8.87 -8.99 4.79
C ASN A 263 -8.23 -8.03 5.79
N PHE A 264 -7.26 -8.49 6.57
CA PHE A 264 -6.50 -7.68 7.51
C PHE A 264 -5.05 -7.57 7.04
N HIS A 265 -4.56 -6.33 6.89
CA HIS A 265 -3.21 -6.04 6.43
C HIS A 265 -2.33 -5.59 7.60
N PHE A 266 -1.16 -6.21 7.77
CA PHE A 266 -0.22 -5.95 8.86
C PHE A 266 1.17 -5.64 8.32
N GLU A 267 1.85 -4.63 8.92
CA GLU A 267 3.29 -4.40 8.77
C GLU A 267 4.02 -5.18 9.86
N ILE A 268 4.93 -6.08 9.49
CA ILE A 268 5.63 -6.97 10.42
C ILE A 268 7.15 -6.99 10.23
N ALA A 269 7.86 -7.45 11.26
CA ALA A 269 9.24 -7.90 11.15
C ALA A 269 9.26 -9.44 11.09
N ALA A 270 9.57 -9.99 9.90
CA ALA A 270 9.46 -11.43 9.68
C ALA A 270 10.48 -12.27 10.48
N ASP A 271 11.62 -11.69 10.82
CA ASP A 271 12.63 -12.33 11.69
C ASP A 271 12.22 -12.47 13.16
N LEU A 272 11.14 -11.79 13.57
CA LEU A 272 10.53 -11.95 14.90
C LEU A 272 9.51 -13.09 14.97
N LEU A 273 9.02 -13.57 13.82
CA LEU A 273 8.02 -14.65 13.80
C LEU A 273 8.56 -15.92 14.46
N ASN A 274 7.84 -16.40 15.45
CA ASN A 274 8.14 -17.66 16.13
C ASN A 274 7.31 -18.83 15.56
N GLU A 275 7.59 -20.05 16.03
CA GLU A 275 6.94 -21.28 15.57
C GLU A 275 5.41 -21.29 15.78
N GLU A 276 4.94 -20.71 16.92
CA GLU A 276 3.51 -20.65 17.25
C GLU A 276 2.77 -19.71 16.29
N GLU A 277 3.35 -18.54 16.01
CA GLU A 277 2.81 -17.56 15.05
C GLU A 277 2.77 -18.13 13.63
N LEU A 278 3.84 -18.77 13.17
CA LEU A 278 3.91 -19.42 11.87
C LEU A 278 2.91 -20.58 11.73
N ALA A 279 2.75 -21.38 12.79
CA ALA A 279 1.75 -22.46 12.82
C ALA A 279 0.31 -21.92 12.82
N LEU A 280 0.06 -20.79 13.49
CA LEU A 280 -1.24 -20.12 13.46
C LEU A 280 -1.57 -19.58 12.07
N ILE A 281 -0.64 -18.82 11.47
CA ILE A 281 -0.77 -18.23 10.13
C ILE A 281 -1.05 -19.31 9.08
N SER A 282 -0.38 -20.47 9.15
CA SER A 282 -0.55 -21.55 8.17
C SER A 282 -1.95 -22.16 8.14
N ARG A 283 -2.75 -21.95 9.18
CA ARG A 283 -4.14 -22.46 9.29
C ARG A 283 -5.21 -21.46 8.87
N MET A 284 -4.81 -20.22 8.60
CA MET A 284 -5.73 -19.18 8.16
C MET A 284 -6.25 -19.47 6.75
N ARG A 285 -7.49 -19.07 6.46
CA ARG A 285 -7.98 -19.14 5.08
C ARG A 285 -7.14 -18.26 4.14
N PRO A 286 -7.07 -18.61 2.85
CA PRO A 286 -6.46 -17.73 1.86
C PRO A 286 -7.11 -16.34 1.85
N GLY A 287 -6.29 -15.28 1.95
CA GLY A 287 -6.73 -13.89 1.93
C GLY A 287 -7.31 -13.35 3.25
N LEU A 288 -7.24 -14.09 4.38
CA LEU A 288 -7.63 -13.54 5.68
C LEU A 288 -6.68 -12.44 6.12
N ILE A 289 -5.38 -12.66 6.00
CA ILE A 289 -4.37 -11.65 6.28
C ILE A 289 -3.44 -11.44 5.08
N GLN A 290 -2.80 -10.30 5.07
CA GLN A 290 -1.72 -9.93 4.17
C GLN A 290 -0.61 -9.30 5.00
N LEU A 291 0.65 -9.61 4.66
CA LEU A 291 1.82 -9.20 5.42
C LEU A 291 2.72 -8.32 4.57
N GLU A 292 3.03 -7.12 5.07
CA GLU A 292 4.03 -6.22 4.52
C GLU A 292 5.31 -6.36 5.36
N ILE A 293 6.41 -6.72 4.70
CA ILE A 293 7.67 -7.12 5.30
C ILE A 293 8.78 -6.22 4.77
N GLY A 294 9.20 -5.27 5.58
CA GLY A 294 10.32 -4.41 5.22
C GLY A 294 11.64 -5.17 5.33
N VAL A 295 12.29 -5.46 4.21
CA VAL A 295 13.68 -5.96 4.16
C VAL A 295 14.65 -4.77 4.07
N GLN A 296 14.36 -3.84 3.19
CA GLN A 296 15.04 -2.58 2.88
C GLN A 296 16.37 -2.77 2.14
N THR A 297 17.25 -3.64 2.62
CA THR A 297 18.54 -4.01 2.03
C THR A 297 19.02 -5.34 2.61
N VAL A 298 19.89 -6.04 1.90
CA VAL A 298 20.59 -7.22 2.42
C VAL A 298 22.08 -6.95 2.70
N ASN A 299 22.54 -5.71 2.47
CA ASN A 299 23.91 -5.30 2.75
C ASN A 299 24.13 -5.14 4.25
N PRO A 300 25.02 -5.93 4.89
CA PRO A 300 25.22 -5.89 6.34
C PRO A 300 25.78 -4.56 6.85
N ASP A 301 26.56 -3.84 6.02
CA ASP A 301 27.10 -2.54 6.40
C ASP A 301 26.00 -1.48 6.38
N THR A 302 25.14 -1.49 5.37
CA THR A 302 23.95 -0.65 5.30
C THR A 302 22.99 -0.95 6.45
N ILE A 303 22.69 -2.23 6.75
CA ILE A 303 21.82 -2.63 7.87
C ILE A 303 22.32 -2.04 9.19
N ARG A 304 23.65 -2.07 9.41
CA ARG A 304 24.28 -1.50 10.62
C ARG A 304 24.16 0.03 10.62
N GLU A 305 24.47 0.67 9.50
CA GLU A 305 24.50 2.13 9.38
C GLU A 305 23.11 2.75 9.56
N ILE A 306 22.07 2.11 9.00
CA ILE A 306 20.69 2.55 9.19
C ILE A 306 20.11 2.15 10.56
N ARG A 307 20.94 1.62 11.45
CA ARG A 307 20.55 1.19 12.82
C ARG A 307 19.39 0.18 12.84
N ARG A 308 19.27 -0.62 11.78
CA ARG A 308 18.25 -1.66 11.70
C ARG A 308 18.74 -2.94 12.35
N LYS A 309 17.86 -3.58 13.12
CA LYS A 309 18.09 -4.93 13.63
C LYS A 309 17.28 -5.89 12.77
N MET A 310 17.93 -6.78 12.07
CA MET A 310 17.29 -7.79 11.22
C MET A 310 18.20 -9.01 11.06
N ASP A 311 17.62 -10.19 11.24
CA ASP A 311 18.25 -11.47 10.90
C ASP A 311 17.71 -11.93 9.54
N LEU A 312 18.50 -11.69 8.50
CA LEU A 312 18.07 -11.95 7.11
C LEU A 312 17.77 -13.42 6.85
N GLU A 313 18.54 -14.35 7.47
CA GLU A 313 18.28 -15.79 7.29
C GLU A 313 16.95 -16.22 7.93
N LYS A 314 16.57 -15.59 9.07
CA LYS A 314 15.23 -15.81 9.65
C LYS A 314 14.14 -15.24 8.77
N VAL A 315 14.35 -14.04 8.20
CA VAL A 315 13.41 -13.47 7.21
C VAL A 315 13.18 -14.45 6.05
N GLU A 316 14.24 -14.96 5.44
CA GLU A 316 14.14 -15.90 4.32
C GLU A 316 13.38 -17.18 4.69
N ARG A 317 13.70 -17.77 5.86
CA ARG A 317 12.99 -18.98 6.34
C ARG A 317 11.52 -18.72 6.62
N ALA A 318 11.19 -17.58 7.22
CA ALA A 318 9.81 -17.20 7.50
C ALA A 318 9.01 -16.97 6.21
N VAL A 319 9.56 -16.19 5.28
CA VAL A 319 8.94 -15.90 3.96
C VAL A 319 8.71 -17.20 3.18
N GLU A 320 9.71 -18.10 3.12
CA GLU A 320 9.59 -19.39 2.44
C GLU A 320 8.50 -20.26 3.06
N ARG A 321 8.45 -20.33 4.39
CA ARG A 321 7.45 -21.12 5.10
C ARG A 321 6.03 -20.61 4.86
N ILE A 322 5.81 -19.30 4.92
CA ILE A 322 4.53 -18.66 4.62
C ILE A 322 4.15 -18.92 3.15
N ARG A 323 5.08 -18.74 2.22
CA ARG A 323 4.87 -18.99 0.79
C ARG A 323 4.41 -20.42 0.50
N LYS A 324 4.96 -21.42 1.19
CA LYS A 324 4.55 -22.84 1.07
C LYS A 324 3.09 -23.06 1.48
N GLY A 325 2.55 -22.25 2.40
CA GLY A 325 1.17 -22.29 2.82
C GLY A 325 0.17 -21.84 1.76
N ARG A 326 0.59 -21.02 0.79
CA ARG A 326 -0.25 -20.48 -0.31
C ARG A 326 -1.54 -19.79 0.14
N ASN A 327 -1.54 -19.23 1.34
CA ASN A 327 -2.72 -18.65 1.95
C ASN A 327 -2.55 -17.17 2.35
N ILE A 328 -1.32 -16.66 2.38
CA ILE A 328 -0.99 -15.30 2.80
C ILE A 328 -0.31 -14.56 1.65
N HIS A 329 -0.81 -13.36 1.33
CA HIS A 329 -0.13 -12.43 0.43
C HIS A 329 1.05 -11.78 1.15
N GLN A 330 2.25 -11.91 0.59
CA GLN A 330 3.48 -11.35 1.12
C GLN A 330 3.99 -10.21 0.24
N HIS A 331 4.15 -9.04 0.85
CA HIS A 331 4.71 -7.86 0.23
C HIS A 331 6.07 -7.58 0.87
N LEU A 332 7.15 -7.58 0.07
CA LEU A 332 8.51 -7.31 0.53
C LEU A 332 9.02 -5.99 -0.05
N ASP A 333 9.74 -5.20 0.79
CA ASP A 333 10.19 -3.86 0.43
C ASP A 333 11.71 -3.78 0.39
N LEU A 334 12.23 -3.03 -0.60
CA LEU A 334 13.60 -2.55 -0.68
C LEU A 334 13.62 -1.02 -0.77
N ILE A 335 14.67 -0.38 -0.25
CA ILE A 335 14.86 1.08 -0.33
C ILE A 335 16.17 1.38 -1.04
N ALA A 336 16.10 2.04 -2.19
CA ALA A 336 17.26 2.57 -2.90
C ALA A 336 17.73 3.90 -2.29
N GLY A 337 19.04 4.12 -2.27
CA GLY A 337 19.65 5.35 -1.76
C GLY A 337 19.97 5.33 -0.26
N LEU A 338 19.95 4.17 0.38
CA LEU A 338 20.44 4.00 1.74
C LEU A 338 21.97 4.19 1.82
N PRO A 339 22.50 4.65 2.97
CA PRO A 339 23.94 4.81 3.13
C PRO A 339 24.69 3.47 3.03
N MET A 340 25.93 3.51 2.57
CA MET A 340 26.81 2.35 2.34
C MET A 340 26.32 1.37 1.25
N GLU A 341 25.32 1.76 0.42
CA GLU A 341 24.78 0.92 -0.64
C GLU A 341 24.94 1.57 -2.01
N ASP A 342 25.85 1.03 -2.83
CA ASP A 342 26.04 1.37 -4.22
C ASP A 342 25.09 0.55 -5.14
N LEU A 343 25.13 0.83 -6.44
CA LEU A 343 24.27 0.16 -7.41
C LEU A 343 24.49 -1.37 -7.42
N GLU A 344 25.73 -1.82 -7.29
CA GLU A 344 26.05 -3.24 -7.31
C GLU A 344 25.58 -3.96 -6.04
N SER A 345 25.68 -3.30 -4.89
CA SER A 345 25.10 -3.77 -3.64
C SER A 345 23.58 -3.85 -3.72
N PHE A 346 22.93 -2.83 -4.29
CA PHE A 346 21.47 -2.84 -4.48
C PHE A 346 21.02 -3.97 -5.42
N ARG A 347 21.77 -4.24 -6.51
CA ARG A 347 21.52 -5.39 -7.40
C ARG A 347 21.49 -6.69 -6.62
N ARG A 348 22.48 -6.91 -5.74
CA ARG A 348 22.51 -8.11 -4.87
C ARG A 348 21.32 -8.16 -3.93
N SER A 349 20.93 -7.02 -3.36
CA SER A 349 19.74 -6.92 -2.50
C SER A 349 18.49 -7.30 -3.26
N PHE A 350 18.30 -6.74 -4.46
CA PHE A 350 17.18 -7.06 -5.34
C PHE A 350 17.12 -8.55 -5.68
N ASP A 351 18.22 -9.12 -6.18
CA ASP A 351 18.28 -10.51 -6.60
C ASP A 351 17.96 -11.48 -5.45
N ARG A 352 18.46 -11.17 -4.26
CA ARG A 352 18.20 -12.01 -3.08
C ARG A 352 16.74 -11.97 -2.66
N VAL A 353 16.12 -10.79 -2.64
CA VAL A 353 14.72 -10.64 -2.28
C VAL A 353 13.77 -11.18 -3.37
N TYR A 354 14.10 -10.98 -4.65
CA TYR A 354 13.35 -11.55 -5.76
C TYR A 354 13.31 -13.09 -5.70
N ARG A 355 14.42 -13.74 -5.32
CA ARG A 355 14.49 -15.20 -5.17
C ARG A 355 13.65 -15.75 -4.02
N MET A 356 13.23 -14.92 -3.04
CA MET A 356 12.26 -15.31 -2.02
C MET A 356 10.84 -15.45 -2.63
N LYS A 357 10.63 -14.99 -3.87
CA LYS A 357 9.35 -15.04 -4.61
C LYS A 357 8.18 -14.42 -3.84
N PRO A 358 8.28 -13.14 -3.41
CA PRO A 358 7.16 -12.46 -2.79
C PRO A 358 5.99 -12.30 -3.76
N ASP A 359 4.79 -12.11 -3.23
CA ASP A 359 3.62 -11.80 -4.05
C ASP A 359 3.71 -10.38 -4.64
N GLN A 360 4.33 -9.46 -3.92
CA GLN A 360 4.64 -8.11 -4.36
C GLN A 360 6.04 -7.72 -3.90
N LEU A 361 6.82 -7.12 -4.79
CA LEU A 361 8.16 -6.58 -4.51
C LEU A 361 8.12 -5.07 -4.73
N GLN A 362 8.22 -4.29 -3.67
CA GLN A 362 8.26 -2.84 -3.76
C GLN A 362 9.70 -2.33 -3.75
N LEU A 363 10.06 -1.55 -4.75
CA LEU A 363 11.27 -0.76 -4.76
C LEU A 363 10.90 0.67 -4.32
N GLY A 364 11.26 1.04 -3.09
CA GLY A 364 11.12 2.39 -2.61
C GLY A 364 12.43 3.18 -2.81
N PHE A 365 12.31 4.51 -2.70
CA PHE A 365 13.47 5.42 -2.70
C PHE A 365 13.52 6.13 -1.36
N LEU A 366 14.74 6.30 -0.84
CA LEU A 366 14.95 6.99 0.43
C LEU A 366 14.29 8.37 0.41
N LYS A 367 13.50 8.64 1.45
CA LYS A 367 12.91 9.95 1.70
C LYS A 367 13.59 10.56 2.92
N VAL A 368 14.19 11.74 2.74
CA VAL A 368 14.93 12.43 3.79
C VAL A 368 13.94 13.22 4.65
N LEU A 369 13.28 12.53 5.57
CA LEU A 369 12.17 13.07 6.34
C LEU A 369 12.64 14.05 7.42
N LYS A 370 11.93 15.15 7.60
CA LYS A 370 12.17 16.12 8.66
C LYS A 370 12.07 15.45 10.04
N GLY A 371 13.04 15.73 10.91
CA GLY A 371 13.12 15.12 12.24
C GLY A 371 13.69 13.68 12.28
N SER A 372 13.99 13.07 11.13
CA SER A 372 14.69 11.78 11.10
C SER A 372 16.19 11.95 11.31
N TYR A 373 16.85 10.91 11.85
CA TYR A 373 18.31 10.87 11.94
C TYR A 373 18.98 10.97 10.56
N MET A 374 18.34 10.45 9.52
CA MET A 374 18.83 10.56 8.14
C MET A 374 18.97 12.03 7.69
N LYS A 375 18.05 12.90 8.12
CA LYS A 375 18.15 14.35 7.86
C LYS A 375 19.32 15.00 8.59
N GLU A 376 19.65 14.54 9.81
CA GLU A 376 20.81 15.03 10.55
C GLU A 376 22.13 14.66 9.86
N MET A 377 22.18 13.51 9.19
CA MET A 377 23.35 12.96 8.48
C MET A 377 23.48 13.43 7.03
N GLU A 378 22.62 14.34 6.57
CA GLU A 378 22.55 14.79 5.18
C GLU A 378 23.91 15.22 4.60
N GLN A 379 24.67 15.98 5.36
CA GLN A 379 25.99 16.45 4.93
C GLN A 379 27.03 15.31 4.91
N GLU A 380 27.03 14.45 5.92
CA GLU A 380 28.00 13.36 6.02
C GLU A 380 27.82 12.32 4.91
N TYR A 381 26.57 12.01 4.57
CA TYR A 381 26.24 11.05 3.51
C TYR A 381 26.13 11.71 2.13
N GLU A 382 26.40 13.02 2.02
CA GLU A 382 26.28 13.80 0.78
C GLU A 382 24.90 13.58 0.11
N LEU A 383 23.85 13.55 0.93
CA LEU A 383 22.50 13.32 0.44
C LEU A 383 22.00 14.52 -0.34
N GLN A 384 21.67 14.31 -1.59
CA GLN A 384 20.89 15.27 -2.38
C GLN A 384 19.48 14.71 -2.50
N HIS A 385 18.48 15.51 -2.20
CA HIS A 385 17.07 15.12 -2.30
C HIS A 385 16.23 16.27 -2.84
N THR A 386 14.99 16.01 -3.24
CA THR A 386 14.07 17.06 -3.67
C THR A 386 13.75 18.00 -2.50
N GLU A 387 13.72 19.32 -2.76
CA GLU A 387 13.38 20.34 -1.75
C GLU A 387 11.91 20.25 -1.29
N ARG A 388 11.03 19.78 -2.20
CA ARG A 388 9.62 19.60 -1.94
C ARG A 388 9.32 18.16 -1.57
N PRO A 389 8.24 17.91 -0.83
CA PRO A 389 7.76 16.55 -0.63
C PRO A 389 7.63 15.78 -1.95
N PRO A 390 8.01 14.52 -1.97
CA PRO A 390 8.28 13.62 -0.86
C PRO A 390 9.74 13.61 -0.36
N TYR A 391 10.58 14.60 -0.63
CA TYR A 391 11.99 14.69 -0.22
C TYR A 391 12.81 13.48 -0.66
N GLU A 392 12.50 12.99 -1.85
CA GLU A 392 13.09 11.79 -2.40
C GLU A 392 14.54 12.01 -2.80
N VAL A 393 15.37 11.03 -2.50
CA VAL A 393 16.79 11.04 -2.81
C VAL A 393 17.05 11.22 -4.31
N LEU A 394 17.97 12.10 -4.64
CA LEU A 394 18.51 12.33 -6.00
C LEU A 394 19.89 11.69 -6.16
N SER A 395 20.73 11.77 -5.14
CA SER A 395 22.02 11.10 -5.09
C SER A 395 22.53 11.00 -3.66
N THR A 396 23.50 10.12 -3.44
CA THR A 396 24.22 9.96 -2.18
C THR A 396 25.71 9.83 -2.46
N ARG A 397 26.55 9.80 -1.43
CA ARG A 397 27.97 9.48 -1.58
C ARG A 397 28.23 8.18 -2.35
N TRP A 398 27.33 7.20 -2.28
CA TRP A 398 27.48 5.86 -2.87
C TRP A 398 26.69 5.65 -4.16
N LEU A 399 25.66 6.46 -4.40
CA LEU A 399 24.73 6.26 -5.51
C LEU A 399 24.53 7.56 -6.29
N SER A 400 24.96 7.56 -7.55
CA SER A 400 24.80 8.72 -8.43
C SER A 400 23.35 8.91 -8.88
N TYR A 401 23.01 10.12 -9.37
CA TYR A 401 21.69 10.40 -9.93
C TYR A 401 21.38 9.51 -11.16
N ALA A 402 22.39 9.20 -11.97
CA ALA A 402 22.23 8.28 -13.10
C ALA A 402 21.80 6.87 -12.63
N ALA A 403 22.38 6.40 -11.53
CA ALA A 403 21.98 5.13 -10.93
C ALA A 403 20.57 5.19 -10.33
N ILE A 404 20.18 6.30 -9.68
CA ILE A 404 18.79 6.52 -9.21
C ILE A 404 17.80 6.46 -10.39
N LEU A 405 18.11 7.10 -11.52
CA LEU A 405 17.25 7.05 -12.71
C LEU A 405 17.12 5.63 -13.28
N LEU A 406 18.22 4.86 -13.27
CA LEU A 406 18.18 3.45 -13.66
C LEU A 406 17.27 2.64 -12.73
N LEU A 407 17.42 2.83 -11.41
CA LEU A 407 16.60 2.13 -10.41
C LEU A 407 15.12 2.48 -10.51
N LYS A 408 14.77 3.73 -10.85
CA LYS A 408 13.39 4.12 -11.14
C LYS A 408 12.83 3.41 -12.37
N GLY A 409 13.65 3.23 -13.38
CA GLY A 409 13.25 2.45 -14.55
C GLY A 409 13.04 0.96 -14.23
N VAL A 410 13.91 0.39 -13.41
CA VAL A 410 13.74 -0.99 -12.94
C VAL A 410 12.48 -1.12 -12.07
N GLU A 411 12.22 -0.15 -11.19
CA GLU A 411 11.00 -0.10 -10.37
C GLU A 411 9.74 -0.08 -11.26
N ASP A 412 9.70 0.75 -12.30
CA ASP A 412 8.58 0.79 -13.24
C ASP A 412 8.36 -0.56 -13.95
N MET A 413 9.44 -1.25 -14.35
CA MET A 413 9.34 -2.58 -14.93
C MET A 413 8.84 -3.63 -13.93
N VAL A 414 9.30 -3.57 -12.69
CA VAL A 414 8.82 -4.46 -11.62
C VAL A 414 7.33 -4.23 -11.34
N GLU A 415 6.89 -2.98 -11.25
CA GLU A 415 5.50 -2.64 -11.01
C GLU A 415 4.59 -3.09 -12.16
N ASN A 416 5.01 -2.84 -13.40
CA ASN A 416 4.22 -3.16 -14.58
C ASN A 416 4.16 -4.65 -14.90
N TYR A 417 5.23 -5.40 -14.62
CA TYR A 417 5.34 -6.80 -15.02
C TYR A 417 5.26 -7.77 -13.85
N TYR A 418 6.02 -7.56 -12.78
CA TYR A 418 6.02 -8.48 -11.63
C TYR A 418 4.82 -8.25 -10.71
N ASN A 419 4.64 -7.03 -10.21
CA ASN A 419 3.60 -6.71 -9.23
C ASN A 419 2.18 -6.78 -9.82
N SER A 420 2.05 -6.58 -11.14
CA SER A 420 0.77 -6.77 -11.84
C SER A 420 0.27 -8.21 -11.80
N ARG A 421 1.13 -9.18 -11.54
CA ARG A 421 0.85 -10.63 -11.51
C ARG A 421 0.33 -11.20 -12.83
N GLN A 422 0.44 -10.44 -13.92
CA GLN A 422 -0.09 -10.84 -15.23
C GLN A 422 0.89 -11.64 -16.09
N PHE A 423 2.15 -11.69 -15.69
CA PHE A 423 3.25 -12.23 -16.49
C PHE A 423 4.07 -13.26 -15.72
N SER A 424 3.43 -13.98 -14.79
CA SER A 424 4.14 -14.83 -13.81
C SER A 424 4.95 -15.94 -14.44
N HIS A 425 4.40 -16.65 -15.43
CA HIS A 425 5.07 -17.80 -16.04
C HIS A 425 6.19 -17.37 -17.01
N ILE A 426 5.93 -16.33 -17.82
CA ILE A 426 6.99 -15.83 -18.71
C ILE A 426 8.13 -15.17 -17.92
N LEU A 427 7.86 -14.44 -16.85
CA LEU A 427 8.91 -13.85 -16.02
C LEU A 427 9.75 -14.93 -15.32
N GLU A 428 9.14 -16.01 -14.84
CA GLU A 428 9.87 -17.14 -14.27
C GLU A 428 10.77 -17.80 -15.33
N ALA A 429 10.25 -18.01 -16.52
CA ALA A 429 11.03 -18.57 -17.63
C ALA A 429 12.16 -17.65 -18.09
N LEU A 430 11.91 -16.35 -18.22
CA LEU A 430 12.93 -15.36 -18.59
C LEU A 430 14.00 -15.24 -17.50
N SER A 431 13.61 -15.09 -16.23
CA SER A 431 14.57 -14.94 -15.14
C SER A 431 15.49 -16.14 -14.97
N ALA A 432 15.03 -17.34 -15.34
CA ALA A 432 15.88 -18.56 -15.36
C ALA A 432 16.98 -18.52 -16.43
N ARG A 433 16.93 -17.60 -17.39
CA ARG A 433 17.93 -17.42 -18.47
C ARG A 433 18.91 -16.29 -18.19
N TYR A 434 18.78 -15.66 -17.03
CA TYR A 434 19.65 -14.60 -16.55
C TYR A 434 20.36 -15.05 -15.26
N ASP A 435 21.61 -14.66 -15.10
CA ASP A 435 22.36 -14.88 -13.85
C ASP A 435 21.79 -14.01 -12.70
N SER A 436 21.18 -12.89 -13.06
CA SER A 436 20.61 -11.91 -12.16
C SER A 436 19.21 -11.50 -12.63
N PRO A 437 18.16 -11.72 -11.83
CA PRO A 437 16.83 -11.14 -12.07
C PRO A 437 16.85 -9.62 -12.26
N PHE A 438 17.69 -8.90 -11.49
CA PHE A 438 17.84 -7.46 -11.67
C PHE A 438 18.25 -7.10 -13.10
N ARG A 439 19.22 -7.84 -13.67
CA ARG A 439 19.68 -7.63 -15.05
C ARG A 439 18.57 -7.81 -16.08
N MET A 440 17.68 -8.76 -15.86
CA MET A 440 16.52 -8.96 -16.74
C MET A 440 15.63 -7.70 -16.77
N PHE A 441 15.32 -7.12 -15.59
CA PHE A 441 14.51 -5.89 -15.53
C PHE A 441 15.27 -4.66 -16.02
N GLU A 442 16.57 -4.58 -15.77
CA GLU A 442 17.45 -3.51 -16.30
C GLU A 442 17.43 -3.52 -17.84
N GLU A 443 17.60 -4.67 -18.48
CA GLU A 443 17.57 -4.80 -19.94
C GLU A 443 16.17 -4.56 -20.52
N LEU A 444 15.12 -4.96 -19.81
CA LEU A 444 13.75 -4.62 -20.19
C LEU A 444 13.53 -3.10 -20.15
N TRP A 445 14.03 -2.41 -19.13
CA TRP A 445 14.01 -0.96 -19.06
C TRP A 445 14.80 -0.29 -20.19
N GLU A 446 16.02 -0.79 -20.49
CA GLU A 446 16.82 -0.30 -21.63
C GLU A 446 16.07 -0.48 -22.96
N TYR A 447 15.37 -1.61 -23.13
CA TYR A 447 14.51 -1.87 -24.29
C TYR A 447 13.37 -0.83 -24.39
N TYR A 448 12.73 -0.51 -23.28
CA TYR A 448 11.70 0.53 -23.22
C TYR A 448 12.25 1.90 -23.64
N ARG A 449 13.36 2.31 -23.06
CA ARG A 449 13.99 3.59 -23.37
C ARG A 449 14.47 3.66 -24.83
N GLY A 450 15.11 2.61 -25.31
CA GLY A 450 15.63 2.56 -26.69
C GLY A 450 14.55 2.70 -27.76
N ARG A 451 13.29 2.45 -27.41
CA ARG A 451 12.11 2.57 -28.29
C ARG A 451 11.17 3.71 -27.93
N GLY A 452 11.47 4.51 -26.93
CA GLY A 452 10.64 5.60 -26.45
C GLY A 452 9.32 5.15 -25.82
N LEU A 453 9.25 3.89 -25.36
CA LEU A 453 8.04 3.31 -24.74
C LEU A 453 7.82 3.84 -23.32
N ASP A 454 8.85 4.33 -22.67
CA ASP A 454 8.83 4.93 -21.33
C ASP A 454 8.10 6.27 -21.27
N GLN A 455 7.84 6.90 -22.41
CA GLN A 455 7.20 8.23 -22.50
C GLN A 455 5.67 8.19 -22.57
N VAL A 456 5.09 7.01 -22.68
CA VAL A 456 3.63 6.82 -22.84
C VAL A 456 3.10 5.71 -21.96
N GLN A 457 1.85 5.85 -21.52
CA GLN A 457 1.19 4.77 -20.81
C GLN A 457 0.69 3.69 -21.77
N HIS A 458 1.04 2.44 -21.52
CA HIS A 458 0.61 1.32 -22.33
C HIS A 458 -0.64 0.65 -21.75
N LYS A 459 -1.57 0.31 -22.66
CA LYS A 459 -2.68 -0.58 -22.31
C LYS A 459 -2.14 -1.95 -21.92
N ARG A 460 -2.89 -2.67 -21.12
CA ARG A 460 -2.53 -4.02 -20.66
C ARG A 460 -2.17 -4.94 -21.84
N SER A 461 -2.99 -4.99 -22.89
CA SER A 461 -2.73 -5.82 -24.08
C SER A 461 -1.39 -5.52 -24.75
N ALA A 462 -1.04 -4.24 -24.90
CA ALA A 462 0.23 -3.84 -25.51
C ALA A 462 1.45 -4.32 -24.70
N ARG A 463 1.34 -4.44 -23.37
CA ARG A 463 2.43 -4.97 -22.55
C ARG A 463 2.76 -6.43 -22.83
N TYR A 464 1.77 -7.26 -23.23
CA TYR A 464 2.01 -8.64 -23.68
C TYR A 464 2.82 -8.67 -24.99
N GLU A 465 2.49 -7.80 -25.92
CA GLU A 465 3.21 -7.69 -27.21
C GLU A 465 4.64 -7.21 -27.00
N ILE A 466 4.83 -6.14 -26.20
CA ILE A 466 6.14 -5.58 -25.86
C ILE A 466 7.03 -6.64 -25.20
N LEU A 467 6.48 -7.39 -24.23
CA LEU A 467 7.26 -8.42 -23.54
C LEU A 467 7.62 -9.58 -24.45
N LEU A 468 6.71 -9.99 -25.37
CA LEU A 468 7.00 -11.00 -26.38
C LEU A 468 8.11 -10.55 -27.34
N GLU A 469 8.07 -9.30 -27.81
CA GLU A 469 9.10 -8.74 -28.67
C GLU A 469 10.45 -8.66 -27.97
N PHE A 470 10.48 -8.23 -26.70
CA PHE A 470 11.69 -8.22 -25.88
C PHE A 470 12.27 -9.63 -25.74
N ALA A 471 11.47 -10.60 -25.33
CA ALA A 471 11.90 -11.98 -25.13
C ALA A 471 12.40 -12.63 -26.43
N ALA A 472 11.64 -12.45 -27.53
CA ALA A 472 12.03 -12.95 -28.84
C ALA A 472 13.27 -12.25 -29.43
N GLY A 473 13.50 -10.99 -29.09
CA GLY A 473 14.72 -10.28 -29.48
C GLY A 473 15.96 -10.79 -28.78
N LYS A 474 15.82 -11.31 -27.55
CA LYS A 474 16.90 -11.91 -26.76
C LYS A 474 17.15 -13.38 -27.11
N LEU A 475 16.10 -14.15 -27.30
CA LEU A 475 16.09 -15.60 -27.53
C LEU A 475 15.14 -15.93 -28.69
N PRO A 476 15.55 -15.64 -29.95
CA PRO A 476 14.66 -15.82 -31.12
C PRO A 476 14.16 -17.24 -31.32
N GLU A 477 14.98 -18.24 -30.95
CA GLU A 477 14.66 -19.66 -31.04
C GLU A 477 13.58 -20.10 -30.05
N GLU A 478 13.37 -19.36 -28.97
CA GLU A 478 12.36 -19.66 -27.96
C GLU A 478 11.08 -18.81 -28.12
N LYS A 479 10.93 -18.06 -29.21
CA LYS A 479 9.80 -17.14 -29.42
C LYS A 479 8.43 -17.82 -29.24
N GLU A 480 8.26 -19.02 -29.82
CA GLU A 480 6.99 -19.74 -29.72
C GLU A 480 6.71 -20.21 -28.28
N TYR A 481 7.75 -20.62 -27.55
CA TYR A 481 7.63 -20.96 -26.14
C TYR A 481 7.18 -19.76 -25.30
N PHE A 482 7.81 -18.59 -25.49
CA PHE A 482 7.39 -17.37 -24.78
C PHE A 482 5.98 -16.91 -25.18
N ARG A 483 5.59 -17.09 -26.44
CA ARG A 483 4.21 -16.82 -26.89
C ARG A 483 3.21 -17.70 -26.15
N GLU A 484 3.48 -18.98 -26.00
CA GLU A 484 2.61 -19.90 -25.28
C GLU A 484 2.52 -19.57 -23.80
N LEU A 485 3.64 -19.21 -23.15
CA LEU A 485 3.63 -18.76 -21.75
C LEU A 485 2.82 -17.50 -21.55
N LEU A 486 2.96 -16.50 -22.45
CA LEU A 486 2.14 -15.28 -22.41
C LEU A 486 0.66 -15.58 -22.67
N THR A 487 0.35 -16.52 -23.55
CA THR A 487 -1.02 -16.96 -23.81
C THR A 487 -1.62 -17.62 -22.57
N PHE A 488 -0.83 -18.43 -21.87
CA PHE A 488 -1.19 -19.05 -20.60
C PHE A 488 -1.46 -17.99 -19.53
N ASP A 489 -0.51 -17.06 -19.31
CA ASP A 489 -0.64 -15.96 -18.35
C ASP A 489 -1.85 -15.08 -18.64
N TYR A 490 -2.15 -14.85 -19.93
CA TYR A 490 -3.31 -14.07 -20.34
C TYR A 490 -4.63 -14.75 -19.95
N TYR A 491 -4.83 -16.00 -20.35
CA TYR A 491 -6.05 -16.74 -20.03
C TYR A 491 -6.17 -17.12 -18.57
N LEU A 492 -5.08 -17.16 -17.84
CA LEU A 492 -5.13 -17.30 -16.38
C LEU A 492 -5.86 -16.13 -15.69
N ARG A 493 -5.91 -14.95 -16.34
CA ARG A 493 -6.49 -13.70 -15.81
C ARG A 493 -7.75 -13.23 -16.53
N GLU A 494 -7.81 -13.45 -17.83
CA GLU A 494 -8.80 -12.82 -18.71
C GLU A 494 -9.71 -13.87 -19.37
N ASN A 495 -11.02 -13.76 -19.08
CA ASN A 495 -12.04 -14.44 -19.88
C ASN A 495 -12.32 -13.60 -21.14
N ALA A 496 -11.42 -13.66 -22.10
CA ALA A 496 -11.49 -12.81 -23.28
C ALA A 496 -12.46 -13.35 -24.32
N LYS A 497 -13.29 -12.48 -24.86
CA LYS A 497 -14.20 -12.81 -25.98
C LYS A 497 -13.48 -12.98 -27.31
N THR A 498 -12.35 -12.28 -27.48
CA THR A 498 -11.55 -12.28 -28.70
C THR A 498 -10.14 -12.72 -28.34
N ARG A 499 -9.57 -13.63 -29.13
CA ARG A 499 -8.18 -14.05 -28.98
C ARG A 499 -7.24 -12.88 -29.22
N PRO A 500 -6.25 -12.64 -28.33
CA PRO A 500 -5.29 -11.56 -28.53
C PRO A 500 -4.35 -11.87 -29.71
N GLU A 501 -3.95 -10.84 -30.47
CA GLU A 501 -3.11 -10.99 -31.68
C GLU A 501 -1.76 -11.66 -31.38
N PHE A 502 -1.14 -11.33 -30.26
CA PHE A 502 0.14 -11.94 -29.87
C PHE A 502 0.09 -13.47 -29.71
N ALA A 503 -1.08 -14.03 -29.39
CA ALA A 503 -1.27 -15.47 -29.19
C ALA A 503 -1.32 -16.26 -30.53
N GLY A 504 -1.36 -15.57 -31.68
CA GLY A 504 -1.43 -16.20 -33.00
C GLY A 504 -2.72 -16.98 -33.25
N ASP A 505 -2.67 -17.93 -34.15
CA ASP A 505 -3.81 -18.75 -34.53
C ASP A 505 -4.30 -19.63 -33.37
N TYR A 506 -5.61 -19.89 -33.33
CA TYR A 506 -6.20 -20.74 -32.28
C TYR A 506 -5.84 -22.21 -32.56
N PRO A 507 -5.17 -22.90 -31.61
CA PRO A 507 -4.60 -24.22 -31.87
C PRO A 507 -5.62 -25.37 -31.70
N VAL A 508 -6.83 -25.10 -31.21
CA VAL A 508 -7.87 -26.12 -30.99
C VAL A 508 -8.85 -26.10 -32.14
N ASP A 509 -9.07 -27.27 -32.73
CA ASP A 509 -10.07 -27.44 -33.80
C ASP A 509 -11.49 -27.16 -33.30
N LYS A 510 -12.34 -26.58 -34.19
CA LYS A 510 -13.71 -26.18 -33.82
C LYS A 510 -14.60 -27.35 -33.49
N ASP A 511 -14.45 -28.47 -34.20
CA ASP A 511 -15.28 -29.66 -34.00
C ASP A 511 -14.88 -30.36 -32.69
N MET A 512 -13.58 -30.44 -32.43
CA MET A 512 -13.05 -30.92 -31.14
C MET A 512 -13.52 -30.04 -29.96
N LEU A 513 -13.47 -28.72 -30.13
CA LEU A 513 -13.94 -27.78 -29.10
C LEU A 513 -15.44 -27.98 -28.81
N HIS A 514 -16.24 -28.19 -29.86
CA HIS A 514 -17.66 -28.45 -29.76
C HIS A 514 -17.94 -29.78 -29.04
N ALA A 515 -17.27 -30.84 -29.46
CA ALA A 515 -17.37 -32.16 -28.85
C ALA A 515 -16.98 -32.14 -27.37
N PHE A 516 -15.91 -31.48 -27.01
CA PHE A 516 -15.49 -31.32 -25.63
C PHE A 516 -16.58 -30.68 -24.75
N TYR A 517 -17.11 -29.52 -25.15
CA TYR A 517 -18.14 -28.83 -24.34
C TYR A 517 -19.48 -29.59 -24.29
N GLU A 518 -19.82 -30.36 -25.31
CA GLU A 518 -20.99 -31.21 -25.33
C GLU A 518 -20.83 -32.40 -24.36
N TRP A 519 -19.67 -33.02 -24.39
CA TRP A 519 -19.31 -34.10 -23.49
C TRP A 519 -19.24 -33.61 -22.04
N GLU A 520 -18.58 -32.49 -21.76
CA GLU A 520 -18.45 -31.94 -20.42
C GLU A 520 -19.80 -31.52 -19.81
N ALA A 521 -20.69 -30.91 -20.63
CA ALA A 521 -22.05 -30.58 -20.19
C ALA A 521 -22.87 -31.79 -19.76
N ARG A 522 -22.59 -32.98 -20.37
CA ARG A 522 -23.25 -34.23 -20.04
C ARG A 522 -22.62 -34.90 -18.82
N THR A 523 -21.29 -34.92 -18.73
CA THR A 523 -20.56 -35.71 -17.74
C THR A 523 -20.21 -34.94 -16.48
N GLY A 524 -19.87 -33.64 -16.62
CA GLY A 524 -19.38 -32.80 -15.51
C GLY A 524 -18.07 -33.30 -14.92
N THR A 525 -17.20 -33.90 -15.74
CA THR A 525 -15.99 -34.59 -15.29
C THR A 525 -14.95 -33.60 -14.75
N TYR A 526 -14.69 -32.49 -15.46
CA TYR A 526 -13.72 -31.48 -15.07
C TYR A 526 -14.35 -30.29 -14.35
N LEU A 527 -15.66 -30.07 -14.56
CA LEU A 527 -16.41 -28.93 -14.06
C LEU A 527 -17.67 -29.37 -13.26
N PRO A 528 -17.53 -30.08 -12.14
CA PRO A 528 -18.67 -30.59 -11.37
C PRO A 528 -19.59 -29.49 -10.83
N ASP A 529 -19.06 -28.26 -10.66
CA ASP A 529 -19.81 -27.08 -10.19
C ASP A 529 -20.78 -26.53 -11.26
N TYR A 530 -20.68 -26.99 -12.53
CA TYR A 530 -21.51 -26.56 -13.65
C TYR A 530 -22.68 -27.52 -13.95
N ARG A 531 -23.05 -28.43 -13.04
CA ARG A 531 -24.18 -29.33 -13.24
C ARG A 531 -25.46 -28.57 -13.55
N GLY A 532 -26.09 -28.91 -14.69
CA GLY A 532 -27.30 -28.26 -15.16
C GLY A 532 -27.06 -27.06 -16.12
N TYR A 533 -25.83 -26.71 -16.39
CA TYR A 533 -25.50 -25.73 -17.41
C TYR A 533 -25.40 -26.40 -18.79
N ASP A 534 -25.88 -25.72 -19.85
CA ASP A 534 -25.67 -26.17 -21.21
C ASP A 534 -24.23 -25.85 -21.71
N LYS A 535 -23.83 -26.48 -22.82
CA LYS A 535 -22.50 -26.31 -23.42
C LYS A 535 -22.13 -24.85 -23.73
N ASN A 536 -23.11 -24.00 -24.08
CA ASN A 536 -22.87 -22.59 -24.41
C ASN A 536 -22.66 -21.76 -23.15
N GLN A 537 -23.37 -22.09 -22.07
CA GLN A 537 -23.18 -21.47 -20.76
C GLN A 537 -21.78 -21.80 -20.22
N ILE A 538 -21.37 -23.08 -20.23
CA ILE A 538 -20.03 -23.52 -19.82
C ILE A 538 -18.95 -22.80 -20.63
N ARG A 539 -19.09 -22.77 -21.97
CA ARG A 539 -18.13 -22.11 -22.87
C ARG A 539 -17.99 -20.60 -22.63
N ARG A 540 -19.05 -19.92 -22.16
CA ARG A 540 -18.98 -18.49 -21.81
C ARG A 540 -18.18 -18.22 -20.53
N MET A 541 -18.09 -19.21 -19.67
CA MET A 541 -17.48 -19.09 -18.33
C MET A 541 -16.11 -19.78 -18.26
N THR A 542 -15.66 -20.39 -19.36
CA THR A 542 -14.40 -21.14 -19.43
C THR A 542 -13.67 -20.85 -20.75
N HIS A 543 -12.40 -21.23 -20.82
CA HIS A 543 -11.62 -21.21 -22.05
C HIS A 543 -10.75 -22.48 -22.13
N LEU A 544 -10.83 -23.20 -23.23
CA LEU A 544 -9.98 -24.36 -23.51
C LEU A 544 -8.86 -23.93 -24.46
N GLU A 545 -7.60 -24.21 -24.10
CA GLU A 545 -6.42 -23.91 -24.90
C GLU A 545 -5.52 -25.16 -25.02
N TYR A 546 -4.80 -25.28 -26.13
CA TYR A 546 -3.77 -26.31 -26.33
C TYR A 546 -2.39 -25.68 -26.38
N PHE A 547 -1.50 -26.16 -25.54
CA PHE A 547 -0.11 -25.69 -25.45
C PHE A 547 0.81 -26.76 -26.05
N ARG A 548 1.42 -26.47 -27.21
CA ARG A 548 2.29 -27.38 -27.97
C ARG A 548 3.53 -27.77 -27.19
N TRP A 549 4.12 -26.80 -26.48
CA TRP A 549 5.32 -27.02 -25.68
C TRP A 549 5.14 -28.11 -24.62
N SER A 550 4.04 -28.08 -23.91
CA SER A 550 3.72 -29.08 -22.89
C SER A 550 2.92 -30.26 -23.43
N ASN A 551 2.48 -30.23 -24.68
CA ASN A 551 1.55 -31.18 -25.29
C ASN A 551 0.29 -31.37 -24.44
N GLN A 552 -0.31 -30.28 -23.97
CA GLN A 552 -1.35 -30.31 -22.96
C GLN A 552 -2.53 -29.43 -23.34
N TYR A 553 -3.74 -29.95 -23.22
CA TYR A 553 -4.95 -29.14 -23.20
C TYR A 553 -5.19 -28.62 -21.77
N VAL A 554 -5.48 -27.33 -21.64
CA VAL A 554 -5.75 -26.67 -20.37
C VAL A 554 -7.08 -25.94 -20.45
N LEU A 555 -7.96 -26.24 -19.51
CA LEU A 555 -9.23 -25.55 -19.33
C LEU A 555 -9.10 -24.52 -18.22
N PHE A 556 -9.33 -23.27 -18.55
CA PHE A 556 -9.39 -22.15 -17.62
C PHE A 556 -10.84 -21.92 -17.20
N ASP A 557 -11.11 -21.97 -15.91
CA ASP A 557 -12.43 -21.81 -15.32
C ASP A 557 -12.48 -20.51 -14.51
N TYR A 558 -13.36 -19.59 -14.91
CA TYR A 558 -13.49 -18.26 -14.33
C TYR A 558 -14.61 -18.16 -13.29
N PHE A 559 -15.31 -19.25 -12.98
CA PHE A 559 -16.39 -19.26 -12.00
C PHE A 559 -15.87 -19.07 -10.58
N VAL A 560 -14.81 -19.78 -10.24
CA VAL A 560 -14.13 -19.66 -8.96
C VAL A 560 -12.70 -19.19 -9.20
N LYS A 561 -12.41 -17.96 -8.74
CA LYS A 561 -11.07 -17.39 -8.85
C LYS A 561 -10.30 -17.56 -7.54
N ASN A 562 -8.99 -17.68 -7.65
CA ASN A 562 -8.09 -17.71 -6.49
C ASN A 562 -8.23 -16.37 -5.71
N PRO A 563 -8.54 -16.41 -4.40
CA PRO A 563 -8.77 -15.21 -3.60
C PRO A 563 -7.53 -14.32 -3.39
N LEU A 564 -6.30 -14.86 -3.57
CA LEU A 564 -5.06 -14.12 -3.38
C LEU A 564 -4.62 -13.35 -4.64
N ASN A 565 -4.77 -13.98 -5.80
CA ASN A 565 -4.20 -13.47 -7.04
C ASN A 565 -5.21 -13.36 -8.19
N HIS A 566 -6.47 -13.68 -7.96
CA HIS A 566 -7.59 -13.65 -8.92
C HIS A 566 -7.39 -14.51 -10.18
N GLU A 567 -6.52 -15.51 -10.11
CA GLU A 567 -6.30 -16.47 -11.18
C GLU A 567 -7.50 -17.40 -11.38
N ALA A 568 -7.77 -17.74 -12.64
CA ALA A 568 -8.72 -18.78 -12.98
C ALA A 568 -8.28 -20.13 -12.42
N ARG A 569 -9.24 -20.97 -12.05
CA ARG A 569 -8.96 -22.38 -11.79
C ARG A 569 -8.55 -23.05 -13.10
N ILE A 570 -7.50 -23.86 -13.08
CA ILE A 570 -7.05 -24.60 -14.25
C ILE A 570 -7.29 -26.11 -14.07
N CYS A 571 -7.75 -26.75 -15.15
CA CYS A 571 -7.84 -28.19 -15.24
C CYS A 571 -7.02 -28.66 -16.46
N LYS A 572 -6.16 -29.63 -16.26
CA LYS A 572 -5.47 -30.31 -17.37
C LYS A 572 -6.43 -31.34 -17.94
N ILE A 573 -6.65 -31.28 -19.25
CA ILE A 573 -7.62 -32.12 -19.93
C ILE A 573 -6.91 -33.25 -20.66
N ASP A 574 -7.34 -34.47 -20.43
CA ASP A 574 -6.96 -35.63 -21.24
C ASP A 574 -8.01 -35.82 -22.33
N MET A 575 -7.65 -35.55 -23.58
CA MET A 575 -8.57 -35.65 -24.71
C MET A 575 -8.85 -37.09 -25.15
N CYS A 576 -8.10 -38.08 -24.67
CA CYS A 576 -8.40 -39.50 -24.92
C CYS A 576 -9.80 -39.94 -24.40
N CYS A 577 -10.35 -39.19 -23.42
CA CYS A 577 -11.71 -39.42 -22.94
C CYS A 577 -12.79 -39.18 -24.01
N LEU A 578 -12.53 -38.38 -25.04
CA LEU A 578 -13.48 -38.12 -26.14
C LEU A 578 -13.44 -39.23 -27.22
N GLU A 579 -12.30 -39.91 -27.39
CA GLU A 579 -12.11 -40.94 -28.39
C GLU A 579 -12.71 -42.29 -27.95
N GLY A 580 -12.92 -42.51 -26.63
CA GLY A 580 -13.41 -43.75 -26.08
C GLY A 580 -14.92 -43.99 -26.26
N GLU A 581 -15.73 -42.97 -26.49
CA GLU A 581 -17.18 -43.08 -26.62
C GLU A 581 -17.67 -43.37 -28.07
N GLU A 582 -16.85 -43.17 -29.10
CA GLU A 582 -17.22 -43.54 -30.47
C GLU A 582 -17.30 -45.03 -30.71
N HIS A 583 -16.75 -45.85 -29.80
CA HIS A 583 -16.78 -47.32 -29.91
C HIS A 583 -17.95 -48.03 -29.19
N GLU A 584 -18.78 -47.31 -28.41
CA GLU A 584 -19.95 -47.90 -27.75
C GLU A 584 -21.27 -47.72 -28.54
N PHE A 585 -21.26 -47.05 -29.68
CA PHE A 585 -22.43 -46.79 -30.52
C PHE A 585 -22.27 -47.24 -31.97
N SER A 586 -21.40 -48.23 -32.26
CA SER A 586 -21.36 -48.90 -33.58
C SER A 586 -21.85 -50.31 -33.54
#